data_d9a32b598f0dab798e1edb01847d2fcc
#
_entry.id   d9a32b598f0dab798e1edb01847d2fcc
#
_cell.length_a   1.000
_cell.length_b   1.000
_cell.length_c   1.000
_cell.angle_alpha   90.00
_cell.angle_beta   90.00
_cell.angle_gamma   90.00
#
_symmetry.space_group_name_H-M   'P 1'
#
loop_
_entity.id
_entity.type
_entity.pdbx_description
1 polymer ?
#
loop_
_entity_poly.entity_id
_entity_poly.type
_entity_poly.pdbx_seq_one_letter_code
_entity_poly.pdbx_strand_id
1 'polypeptide(L)'
;MYWSSRAKLTNTADLIRLIIRDEAVHGYYIGYKFQREVERLPEARKQEIKDFAFDLLLELYDNEARYTEDLYDGVGLAEDVKKFLHYNANKALMNLGYEALFPPEACKVNAAILSALSPNADENHDFFSGSGSSYVIGKAISTEDEDWNF
;
A
#
# COMPACT_ATOMS: atom_id res chain seq x y z
N MET A 1 12.75 -1.03 8.61
CA MET A 1 13.23 0.24 8.03
C MET A 1 13.62 1.28 9.09
N TYR A 2 12.83 1.57 10.11
CA TYR A 2 13.14 2.51 11.19
C TYR A 2 14.53 2.31 11.82
N TRP A 3 14.94 1.05 12.09
CA TRP A 3 16.27 0.74 12.62
C TRP A 3 17.39 0.99 11.62
N SER A 4 17.16 0.75 10.33
CA SER A 4 18.17 0.96 9.30
C SER A 4 18.46 2.45 9.04
N SER A 5 17.47 3.32 9.20
CA SER A 5 17.67 4.78 9.13
C SER A 5 18.56 5.30 10.28
N ARG A 6 18.80 4.47 11.30
CA ARG A 6 19.72 4.71 12.41
C ARG A 6 20.98 3.84 12.34
N ALA A 7 21.35 3.38 11.15
CA ALA A 7 22.49 2.50 10.89
C ALA A 7 22.48 1.19 11.70
N LYS A 8 21.27 0.69 12.02
CA LYS A 8 21.08 -0.61 12.69
C LYS A 8 20.33 -1.57 11.78
N LEU A 9 20.73 -2.86 11.80
CA LEU A 9 20.09 -3.92 11.02
C LEU A 9 20.02 -3.59 9.50
N THR A 10 21.04 -2.96 8.95
CA THR A 10 21.06 -2.50 7.56
C THR A 10 20.93 -3.66 6.57
N ASN A 11 21.66 -4.75 6.78
CA ASN A 11 21.56 -5.94 5.91
C ASN A 11 20.17 -6.58 5.93
N THR A 12 19.50 -6.60 7.09
CA THR A 12 18.12 -7.08 7.22
C THR A 12 17.17 -6.15 6.46
N ALA A 13 17.38 -4.85 6.54
CA ALA A 13 16.59 -3.88 5.82
C ALA A 13 16.76 -4.02 4.29
N ASP A 14 17.97 -4.29 3.82
CA ASP A 14 18.23 -4.50 2.39
C ASP A 14 17.52 -5.75 1.88
N LEU A 15 17.51 -6.83 2.66
CA LEU A 15 16.74 -8.03 2.32
C LEU A 15 15.24 -7.75 2.27
N ILE A 16 14.70 -7.01 3.26
CA ILE A 16 13.29 -6.63 3.28
C ILE A 16 12.93 -5.75 2.08
N ARG A 17 13.82 -4.84 1.63
CA ARG A 17 13.58 -4.02 0.43
C ARG A 17 13.39 -4.88 -0.82
N LEU A 18 14.15 -5.95 -0.98
CA LEU A 18 13.97 -6.86 -2.11
C LEU A 18 12.60 -7.54 -2.06
N ILE A 19 12.20 -8.03 -0.87
CA ILE A 19 10.88 -8.65 -0.67
C ILE A 19 9.75 -7.66 -0.98
N ILE A 20 9.81 -6.44 -0.43
CA ILE A 20 8.78 -5.41 -0.67
C ILE A 20 8.63 -5.09 -2.16
N ARG A 21 9.74 -5.04 -2.89
CA ARG A 21 9.71 -4.80 -4.34
C ARG A 21 8.98 -5.90 -5.09
N ASP A 22 9.23 -7.15 -4.74
CA ASP A 22 8.56 -8.30 -5.36
C ASP A 22 7.07 -8.33 -4.97
N GLU A 23 6.74 -8.07 -3.69
CA GLU A 23 5.36 -7.99 -3.22
C GLU A 23 4.55 -6.84 -3.87
N ALA A 24 5.21 -5.75 -4.24
CA ALA A 24 4.54 -4.67 -4.96
C ALA A 24 4.00 -5.11 -6.33
N VAL A 25 4.73 -5.97 -7.03
CA VAL A 25 4.29 -6.57 -8.31
C VAL A 25 3.12 -7.52 -8.09
N HIS A 26 3.19 -8.37 -7.05
CA HIS A 26 2.10 -9.28 -6.69
C HIS A 26 0.82 -8.51 -6.34
N GLY A 27 0.94 -7.48 -5.51
CA GLY A 27 -0.18 -6.63 -5.13
C GLY A 27 -0.84 -5.95 -6.34
N TYR A 28 -0.05 -5.41 -7.25
CA TYR A 28 -0.55 -4.82 -8.49
C TYR A 28 -1.30 -5.84 -9.34
N TYR A 29 -0.71 -7.01 -9.59
CA TYR A 29 -1.32 -8.05 -10.40
C TYR A 29 -2.66 -8.52 -9.83
N ILE A 30 -2.73 -8.74 -8.51
CA ILE A 30 -3.95 -9.14 -7.82
C ILE A 30 -5.04 -8.06 -8.00
N GLY A 31 -4.69 -6.79 -7.78
CA GLY A 31 -5.60 -5.68 -7.99
C GLY A 31 -6.11 -5.57 -9.42
N TYR A 32 -5.22 -5.68 -10.40
CA TYR A 32 -5.58 -5.69 -11.81
C TYR A 32 -6.55 -6.83 -12.16
N LYS A 33 -6.24 -8.06 -11.71
CA LYS A 33 -7.10 -9.22 -11.94
C LYS A 33 -8.46 -9.05 -11.25
N PHE A 34 -8.48 -8.57 -10.02
CA PHE A 34 -9.70 -8.30 -9.29
C PHE A 34 -10.61 -7.33 -10.05
N GLN A 35 -10.10 -6.18 -10.47
CA GLN A 35 -10.87 -5.19 -11.24
C GLN A 35 -11.46 -5.79 -12.52
N ARG A 36 -10.66 -6.53 -13.27
CA ARG A 36 -11.09 -7.19 -14.53
C ARG A 36 -12.20 -8.23 -14.30
N GLU A 37 -12.15 -8.98 -13.23
CA GLU A 37 -13.18 -9.97 -12.93
C GLU A 37 -14.46 -9.30 -12.38
N VAL A 38 -14.32 -8.32 -11.49
CA VAL A 38 -15.47 -7.58 -10.94
C VAL A 38 -16.20 -6.81 -12.03
N GLU A 39 -15.51 -6.22 -13.01
CA GLU A 39 -16.12 -5.48 -14.12
C GLU A 39 -17.18 -6.28 -14.87
N ARG A 40 -17.02 -7.60 -14.95
CA ARG A 40 -17.90 -8.54 -15.67
C ARG A 40 -19.13 -8.98 -14.88
N LEU A 41 -19.20 -8.64 -13.59
CA LEU A 41 -20.27 -9.08 -12.71
C LEU A 41 -21.50 -8.16 -12.79
N PRO A 42 -22.70 -8.68 -12.45
CA PRO A 42 -23.89 -7.86 -12.26
C PRO A 42 -23.69 -6.83 -11.14
N GLU A 43 -24.34 -5.66 -11.25
CA GLU A 43 -24.18 -4.55 -10.29
C GLU A 43 -24.48 -4.96 -8.83
N ALA A 44 -25.51 -5.78 -8.60
CA ALA A 44 -25.81 -6.30 -7.26
C ALA A 44 -24.61 -7.06 -6.66
N ARG A 45 -23.94 -7.87 -7.47
CA ARG A 45 -22.76 -8.63 -7.02
C ARG A 45 -21.53 -7.74 -6.81
N LYS A 46 -21.37 -6.71 -7.64
CA LYS A 46 -20.31 -5.69 -7.45
C LYS A 46 -20.47 -4.99 -6.11
N GLN A 47 -21.72 -4.61 -5.77
CA GLN A 47 -22.00 -3.97 -4.50
C GLN A 47 -21.70 -4.87 -3.30
N GLU A 48 -22.13 -6.13 -3.33
CA GLU A 48 -21.81 -7.12 -2.28
C GLU A 48 -20.30 -7.26 -2.06
N ILE A 49 -19.53 -7.33 -3.16
CA ILE A 49 -18.06 -7.45 -3.09
C ILE A 49 -17.44 -6.17 -2.53
N LYS A 50 -17.96 -5.01 -2.93
CA LYS A 50 -17.52 -3.72 -2.39
C LYS A 50 -17.75 -3.63 -0.89
N ASP A 51 -18.97 -3.94 -0.44
CA ASP A 51 -19.32 -3.91 0.98
C ASP A 51 -18.43 -4.85 1.79
N PHE A 52 -18.25 -6.08 1.32
CA PHE A 52 -17.33 -7.04 1.93
C PHE A 52 -15.88 -6.52 2.01
N ALA A 53 -15.38 -5.87 0.94
CA ALA A 53 -14.01 -5.35 0.91
C ALA A 53 -13.81 -4.22 1.93
N PHE A 54 -14.82 -3.34 2.09
CA PHE A 54 -14.75 -2.26 3.08
C PHE A 54 -14.88 -2.79 4.51
N ASP A 55 -15.79 -3.71 4.78
CA ASP A 55 -15.96 -4.33 6.10
C ASP A 55 -14.68 -5.05 6.53
N LEU A 56 -14.09 -5.86 5.63
CA LEU A 56 -12.82 -6.54 5.89
C LEU A 56 -11.67 -5.57 6.12
N LEU A 57 -11.60 -4.49 5.33
CA LEU A 57 -10.57 -3.47 5.52
C LEU A 57 -10.66 -2.83 6.91
N LEU A 58 -11.87 -2.49 7.37
CA LEU A 58 -12.07 -1.89 8.69
C LEU A 58 -11.69 -2.85 9.81
N GLU A 59 -12.04 -4.13 9.70
CA GLU A 59 -11.63 -5.16 10.67
C GLU A 59 -10.10 -5.29 10.74
N LEU A 60 -9.43 -5.36 9.58
CA LEU A 60 -7.97 -5.42 9.49
C LEU A 60 -7.32 -4.15 10.04
N TYR A 61 -7.89 -2.98 9.74
CA TYR A 61 -7.41 -1.71 10.25
C TYR A 61 -7.48 -1.65 11.79
N ASP A 62 -8.59 -2.07 12.39
CA ASP A 62 -8.76 -2.09 13.84
C ASP A 62 -7.75 -3.03 14.52
N ASN A 63 -7.44 -4.17 13.91
CA ASN A 63 -6.43 -5.09 14.39
C ASN A 63 -5.02 -4.48 14.34
N GLU A 64 -4.66 -3.87 13.20
CA GLU A 64 -3.37 -3.21 13.01
C GLU A 64 -3.22 -1.96 13.89
N ALA A 65 -4.29 -1.18 14.09
CA ALA A 65 -4.26 -0.01 14.97
C ALA A 65 -3.96 -0.40 16.43
N ARG A 66 -4.60 -1.45 16.94
CA ARG A 66 -4.32 -1.98 18.28
C ARG A 66 -2.88 -2.49 18.40
N TYR A 67 -2.43 -3.26 17.44
CA TYR A 67 -1.05 -3.75 17.38
C TYR A 67 -0.04 -2.62 17.30
N THR A 68 -0.36 -1.55 16.59
CA THR A 68 0.45 -0.32 16.48
C THR A 68 0.59 0.36 17.85
N GLU A 69 -0.50 0.49 18.60
CA GLU A 69 -0.45 1.05 19.96
C GLU A 69 0.47 0.22 20.87
N ASP A 70 0.28 -1.09 20.89
CA ASP A 70 1.06 -2.00 21.74
C ASP A 70 2.57 -1.93 21.44
N LEU A 71 2.96 -1.81 20.15
CA LEU A 71 4.37 -1.83 19.76
C LEU A 71 5.05 -0.47 19.75
N TYR A 72 4.35 0.58 19.38
CA TYR A 72 4.97 1.86 19.03
C TYR A 72 4.68 2.98 20.01
N ASP A 73 3.73 2.82 20.93
CA ASP A 73 3.44 3.85 21.94
C ASP A 73 4.65 4.10 22.85
N GLY A 74 5.28 3.03 23.32
CA GLY A 74 6.48 3.12 24.18
C GLY A 74 7.69 3.82 23.55
N VAL A 75 7.71 4.01 22.22
CA VAL A 75 8.76 4.73 21.49
C VAL A 75 8.26 6.03 20.83
N GLY A 76 7.02 6.43 21.12
CA GLY A 76 6.43 7.69 20.67
C GLY A 76 6.15 7.74 19.16
N LEU A 77 5.91 6.61 18.51
CA LEU A 77 5.68 6.51 17.05
C LEU A 77 4.25 6.07 16.69
N ALA A 78 3.39 5.76 17.67
CA ALA A 78 2.06 5.20 17.40
C ALA A 78 1.23 6.07 16.46
N GLU A 79 1.19 7.39 16.67
CA GLU A 79 0.42 8.32 15.83
C GLU A 79 0.92 8.38 14.38
N ASP A 80 2.24 8.36 14.17
CA ASP A 80 2.80 8.39 12.83
C ASP A 80 2.58 7.07 12.09
N VAL A 81 2.67 5.95 12.79
CA VAL A 81 2.36 4.63 12.23
C VAL A 81 0.87 4.51 11.90
N LYS A 82 -0.04 5.05 12.72
CA LYS A 82 -1.47 5.11 12.38
C LYS A 82 -1.74 5.88 11.09
N LYS A 83 -1.09 7.02 10.88
CA LYS A 83 -1.19 7.76 9.62
C LYS A 83 -0.71 6.92 8.43
N PHE A 84 0.35 6.15 8.63
CA PHE A 84 0.85 5.22 7.62
C PHE A 84 -0.14 4.06 7.36
N LEU A 85 -0.85 3.58 8.38
CA LEU A 85 -1.94 2.61 8.20
C LEU A 85 -3.09 3.19 7.37
N HIS A 86 -3.54 4.43 7.64
CA HIS A 86 -4.55 5.11 6.81
C HIS A 86 -4.13 5.18 5.35
N TYR A 87 -2.87 5.54 5.11
CA TYR A 87 -2.30 5.58 3.77
C TYR A 87 -2.34 4.20 3.09
N ASN A 88 -1.89 3.14 3.77
CA ASN A 88 -1.88 1.80 3.22
C ASN A 88 -3.30 1.25 2.97
N ALA A 89 -4.25 1.54 3.87
CA ALA A 89 -5.65 1.17 3.69
C ALA A 89 -6.24 1.82 2.43
N ASN A 90 -5.99 3.12 2.22
CA ASN A 90 -6.39 3.81 1.00
C ASN A 90 -5.74 3.18 -0.25
N LYS A 91 -4.45 2.86 -0.19
CA LYS A 91 -3.74 2.20 -1.31
C LYS A 91 -4.34 0.83 -1.63
N ALA A 92 -4.72 0.05 -0.62
CA ALA A 92 -5.38 -1.23 -0.83
C ALA A 92 -6.72 -1.07 -1.57
N LEU A 93 -7.57 -0.14 -1.13
CA LEU A 93 -8.84 0.16 -1.80
C LEU A 93 -8.64 0.62 -3.24
N MET A 94 -7.73 1.57 -3.46
CA MET A 94 -7.43 2.09 -4.79
C MET A 94 -6.88 1.00 -5.72
N ASN A 95 -6.08 0.07 -5.21
CA ASN A 95 -5.61 -1.07 -5.97
C ASN A 95 -6.74 -2.03 -6.39
N LEU A 96 -7.82 -2.08 -5.61
CA LEU A 96 -9.04 -2.81 -5.97
C LEU A 96 -9.98 -1.99 -6.87
N GLY A 97 -9.64 -0.74 -7.22
CA GLY A 97 -10.46 0.14 -8.04
C GLY A 97 -11.53 0.89 -7.26
N TYR A 98 -11.43 0.95 -5.92
CA TYR A 98 -12.35 1.71 -5.06
C TYR A 98 -11.77 3.06 -4.67
N GLU A 99 -12.64 3.94 -4.18
CA GLU A 99 -12.23 5.25 -3.66
C GLU A 99 -11.52 5.12 -2.30
N ALA A 100 -10.69 6.10 -2.00
CA ALA A 100 -10.02 6.22 -0.71
C ALA A 100 -11.05 6.43 0.42
N LEU A 101 -10.84 5.73 1.56
CA LEU A 101 -11.71 5.84 2.73
C LEU A 101 -11.29 6.98 3.66
N PHE A 102 -9.98 7.13 3.89
CA PHE A 102 -9.43 8.13 4.79
C PHE A 102 -9.07 9.41 4.03
N PRO A 103 -9.37 10.60 4.60
CA PRO A 103 -9.07 11.86 3.96
C PRO A 103 -7.54 12.09 3.86
N PRO A 104 -7.07 12.91 2.91
CA PRO A 104 -5.63 13.14 2.70
C PRO A 104 -4.89 13.61 3.95
N GLU A 105 -5.55 14.39 4.81
CA GLU A 105 -4.97 14.91 6.05
C GLU A 105 -4.64 13.81 7.06
N ALA A 106 -5.47 12.76 7.10
CA ALA A 106 -5.26 11.59 7.98
C ALA A 106 -4.10 10.70 7.50
N CYS A 107 -3.66 10.87 6.25
CA CYS A 107 -2.60 10.08 5.62
C CYS A 107 -1.24 10.81 5.58
N LYS A 108 -1.15 12.05 6.09
CA LYS A 108 0.10 12.82 6.09
C LYS A 108 1.09 12.27 7.12
N VAL A 109 2.01 11.47 6.66
CA VAL A 109 3.13 10.97 7.46
C VAL A 109 4.29 11.97 7.36
N ASN A 110 5.01 12.17 8.48
CA ASN A 110 6.23 12.96 8.47
C ASN A 110 7.25 12.32 7.48
N ALA A 111 7.87 13.14 6.63
CA ALA A 111 8.79 12.65 5.61
C ALA A 111 9.96 11.81 6.17
N ALA A 112 10.49 12.18 7.35
CA ALA A 112 11.55 11.41 8.00
C ALA A 112 11.05 10.03 8.47
N ILE A 113 9.79 9.92 8.87
CA ILE A 113 9.17 8.66 9.28
C ILE A 113 8.79 7.85 8.05
N LEU A 114 8.26 8.48 7.02
CA LEU A 114 7.95 7.83 5.75
C LEU A 114 9.22 7.19 5.16
N SER A 115 10.33 7.92 5.09
CA SER A 115 11.63 7.40 4.66
C SER A 115 12.12 6.23 5.55
N ALA A 116 11.83 6.27 6.85
CA ALA A 116 12.18 5.21 7.78
C ALA A 116 11.29 3.97 7.67
N LEU A 117 10.03 4.12 7.27
CA LEU A 117 9.04 3.04 7.14
C LEU A 117 8.97 2.49 5.70
N SER A 118 9.26 3.32 4.71
CA SER A 118 9.24 2.93 3.30
C SER A 118 10.63 3.07 2.68
N PRO A 119 11.21 1.97 2.23
CA PRO A 119 12.59 1.96 1.71
C PRO A 119 12.77 2.71 0.38
N ASN A 120 11.71 2.96 -0.35
CA ASN A 120 11.76 3.56 -1.68
C ASN A 120 11.14 4.98 -1.73
N ALA A 121 10.86 5.58 -0.56
CA ALA A 121 10.24 6.90 -0.51
C ALA A 121 11.13 8.01 -1.12
N ASP A 122 12.45 7.83 -1.11
CA ASP A 122 13.42 8.82 -1.60
C ASP A 122 13.61 8.75 -3.11
N GLU A 123 13.34 7.62 -3.76
CA GLU A 123 13.57 7.44 -5.20
C GLU A 123 12.37 7.82 -6.06
N ASN A 124 11.16 7.84 -5.47
CA ASN A 124 9.95 8.18 -6.19
C ASN A 124 8.92 8.82 -5.27
N HIS A 125 8.97 10.14 -5.15
CA HIS A 125 7.92 10.93 -4.53
C HIS A 125 6.54 10.63 -5.16
N ASP A 126 6.53 10.19 -6.42
CA ASP A 126 5.35 9.80 -7.17
C ASP A 126 4.85 8.38 -6.87
N PHE A 127 5.68 7.49 -6.33
CA PHE A 127 5.25 6.13 -5.96
C PHE A 127 4.14 6.16 -4.89
N PHE A 128 4.11 7.20 -4.07
CA PHE A 128 3.13 7.40 -3.01
C PHE A 128 2.00 8.37 -3.35
N SER A 129 2.07 9.12 -4.45
CA SER A 129 1.07 10.12 -4.82
C SER A 129 -0.17 9.56 -5.54
N GLY A 130 -0.53 8.30 -5.31
CA GLY A 130 -1.74 7.69 -5.89
C GLY A 130 -1.67 7.38 -7.40
N SER A 131 -0.87 8.14 -8.13
CA SER A 131 -0.63 7.96 -9.56
C SER A 131 0.68 7.22 -9.86
N GLY A 132 1.65 7.22 -8.93
CA GLY A 132 3.01 6.78 -9.23
C GLY A 132 3.17 5.28 -9.42
N SER A 133 2.68 4.43 -8.51
CA SER A 133 2.86 2.98 -8.66
C SER A 133 2.03 2.41 -9.81
N SER A 134 0.79 2.89 -9.96
CA SER A 134 -0.05 2.52 -11.10
C SER A 134 0.50 3.08 -12.41
N TYR A 135 1.10 4.28 -12.38
CA TYR A 135 1.66 4.93 -13.55
C TYR A 135 2.99 4.28 -14.01
N VAL A 136 3.89 3.97 -13.09
CA VAL A 136 5.18 3.35 -13.42
C VAL A 136 4.98 1.92 -13.91
N ILE A 137 4.13 1.12 -13.24
CA ILE A 137 3.82 -0.24 -13.67
C ILE A 137 2.93 -0.23 -14.91
N GLY A 138 1.95 0.66 -15.00
CA GLY A 138 1.13 0.84 -16.20
C GLY A 138 1.94 1.31 -17.41
N LYS A 139 2.96 2.16 -17.21
CA LYS A 139 3.86 2.59 -18.27
C LYS A 139 4.84 1.47 -18.68
N ALA A 140 5.33 0.67 -17.74
CA ALA A 140 6.12 -0.52 -18.05
C ALA A 140 5.30 -1.53 -18.88
N ILE A 141 4.05 -1.80 -18.47
CA ILE A 141 3.15 -2.70 -19.21
C ILE A 141 2.78 -2.13 -20.58
N SER A 142 2.50 -0.82 -20.70
CA SER A 142 2.13 -0.20 -21.98
C SER A 142 3.28 -0.11 -23.01
N THR A 143 4.53 -0.22 -22.56
CA THR A 143 5.69 -0.27 -23.45
C THR A 143 6.12 -1.69 -23.81
N GLU A 144 5.59 -2.72 -23.13
CA GLU A 144 5.92 -4.12 -23.32
C GLU A 144 4.76 -4.96 -23.91
N ASP A 145 3.64 -4.32 -24.28
CA ASP A 145 2.43 -5.00 -24.80
C ASP A 145 2.63 -5.75 -26.13
N GLU A 146 3.83 -5.77 -26.69
CA GLU A 146 4.10 -6.51 -27.93
C GLU A 146 4.78 -7.89 -27.71
N ASP A 147 5.24 -8.25 -26.50
CA ASP A 147 6.06 -9.44 -26.31
C ASP A 147 5.62 -10.47 -25.24
N TRP A 148 4.45 -10.33 -24.61
CA TRP A 148 3.94 -11.35 -23.68
C TRP A 148 3.04 -12.38 -24.34
N ASN A 149 3.62 -13.20 -25.21
CA ASN A 149 3.02 -14.47 -25.62
C ASN A 149 3.44 -15.58 -24.61
N PHE A 150 2.51 -15.93 -23.73
CA PHE A 150 2.54 -17.20 -22.99
C PHE A 150 1.69 -18.23 -23.71
#